data_3c2be985e1d1a022925cc404188fb5b7
#
_entry.id   3c2be985e1d1a022925cc404188fb5b7
#
_cell.length_a   1.000
_cell.length_b   1.000
_cell.length_c   1.000
_cell.angle_alpha   90.00
_cell.angle_beta   90.00
_cell.angle_gamma   90.00
#
_symmetry.space_group_name_H-M   'P 1'
#
loop_
_entity.id
_entity.type
_entity.pdbx_description
1 polymer ?
#
loop_
_entity_poly.entity_id
_entity_poly.type
_entity_poly.pdbx_seq_one_letter_code
_entity_poly.pdbx_strand_id
1 'polypeptide(L)'
;MTGRHALVGIACVLGCAVAVPAAHAATAIVLGDSLGVGLAEVSHLPNFAHISVHIRGPKALEQIRRAPAGVTAYVVLGTNDANGSIAHLDKSIDDILDAAEKKHMRLVWIGPPCVKPSWDTRSRELDGMLAAKLPARGVIYVPMRDRAFCTAGLHEPDGVHLKTKGYLYMWDKARRMADLGGPAPLTTASVAPPAQEATRAVPAPAPAPAAPFQTAAAPHSDAAGWQEPKIYVLRVKRDAAAARNN
;
A
#
# COMPACT_ATOMS: atom_id res chain seq x y z
N MET A 1 36.44 25.85 77.34
CA MET A 1 36.55 24.64 76.49
C MET A 1 35.27 24.55 75.74
N THR A 2 35.26 25.02 74.48
CA THR A 2 34.07 25.14 73.64
C THR A 2 34.18 24.11 72.50
N GLY A 3 33.35 23.05 72.57
CA GLY A 3 33.26 22.01 71.51
C GLY A 3 32.35 22.47 70.35
N ARG A 4 32.89 22.51 69.15
CA ARG A 4 32.17 22.77 67.89
C ARG A 4 31.74 21.43 67.30
N HIS A 5 30.44 21.19 67.28
CA HIS A 5 29.87 20.07 66.56
C HIS A 5 29.68 20.46 65.05
N ALA A 6 30.36 19.75 64.14
CA ALA A 6 30.21 19.89 62.73
C ALA A 6 29.06 18.97 62.29
N LEU A 7 27.99 19.55 61.67
CA LEU A 7 26.93 18.83 61.01
C LEU A 7 27.35 18.53 59.58
N VAL A 8 27.49 17.23 59.23
CA VAL A 8 27.74 16.76 57.92
C VAL A 8 26.35 16.53 57.24
N GLY A 9 26.00 17.41 56.31
CA GLY A 9 24.77 17.23 55.47
C GLY A 9 25.00 16.22 54.38
N ILE A 10 24.24 15.13 54.36
CA ILE A 10 24.20 14.15 53.31
C ILE A 10 23.17 14.64 52.25
N ALA A 11 23.65 15.06 51.07
CA ALA A 11 22.81 15.41 49.94
C ALA A 11 22.44 14.11 49.22
N CYS A 12 21.18 13.68 49.32
CA CYS A 12 20.61 12.62 48.50
C CYS A 12 20.32 13.17 47.06
N VAL A 13 21.14 12.77 46.11
CA VAL A 13 20.86 13.01 44.69
C VAL A 13 19.84 11.98 44.22
N LEU A 14 18.56 12.37 44.13
CA LEU A 14 17.54 11.57 43.45
C LEU A 14 17.84 11.56 41.95
N GLY A 15 18.43 10.48 41.43
CA GLY A 15 18.55 10.23 40.01
C GLY A 15 17.19 9.90 39.41
N CYS A 16 16.57 10.84 38.68
CA CYS A 16 15.42 10.54 37.82
C CYS A 16 15.87 9.61 36.67
N ALA A 17 15.60 8.32 36.81
CA ALA A 17 15.70 7.38 35.68
C ALA A 17 14.64 7.73 34.64
N VAL A 18 15.05 8.40 33.58
CA VAL A 18 14.18 8.60 32.38
C VAL A 18 14.05 7.24 31.72
N ALA A 19 12.88 6.60 31.88
CA ALA A 19 12.55 5.39 31.16
C ALA A 19 12.42 5.76 29.66
N VAL A 20 13.42 5.42 28.86
CA VAL A 20 13.34 5.49 27.40
C VAL A 20 12.31 4.44 26.97
N PRO A 21 11.20 4.83 26.34
CA PRO A 21 10.23 3.85 25.85
C PRO A 21 10.95 2.93 24.86
N ALA A 22 10.89 1.63 25.10
CA ALA A 22 11.37 0.64 24.15
C ALA A 22 10.62 0.86 22.84
N ALA A 23 11.35 1.24 21.79
CA ALA A 23 10.79 1.33 20.44
C ALA A 23 10.31 -0.08 20.06
N HIS A 24 9.00 -0.32 20.20
CA HIS A 24 8.40 -1.54 19.68
C HIS A 24 8.66 -1.51 18.17
N ALA A 25 9.39 -2.51 17.69
CA ALA A 25 9.55 -2.70 16.25
C ALA A 25 8.14 -2.76 15.66
N ALA A 26 7.80 -1.78 14.81
CA ALA A 26 6.47 -1.68 14.24
C ALA A 26 6.16 -2.98 13.51
N THR A 27 5.18 -3.73 13.98
CA THR A 27 4.74 -4.97 13.34
C THR A 27 4.30 -4.64 11.92
N ALA A 28 4.82 -5.36 10.94
CA ALA A 28 4.38 -5.21 9.55
C ALA A 28 3.34 -6.27 9.21
N ILE A 29 2.40 -5.94 8.31
CA ILE A 29 1.34 -6.84 7.84
C ILE A 29 1.15 -6.68 6.34
N VAL A 30 0.45 -7.62 5.70
CA VAL A 30 0.03 -7.51 4.30
C VAL A 30 -1.49 -7.40 4.22
N LEU A 31 -1.97 -6.40 3.48
CA LEU A 31 -3.36 -6.18 3.09
C LEU A 31 -3.50 -6.29 1.57
N GLY A 32 -4.68 -6.58 1.07
CA GLY A 32 -4.93 -6.46 -0.36
C GLY A 32 -5.69 -7.63 -0.98
N ASP A 33 -5.38 -7.87 -2.25
CA ASP A 33 -6.02 -8.88 -3.11
C ASP A 33 -5.21 -10.20 -3.19
N SER A 34 -5.43 -11.00 -4.23
CA SER A 34 -4.70 -12.28 -4.42
C SER A 34 -3.19 -12.11 -4.58
N LEU A 35 -2.73 -10.98 -5.12
CA LEU A 35 -1.29 -10.68 -5.16
C LEU A 35 -0.75 -10.37 -3.76
N GLY A 36 -1.57 -9.77 -2.90
CA GLY A 36 -1.24 -9.59 -1.49
C GLY A 36 -1.12 -10.92 -0.74
N VAL A 37 -1.97 -11.91 -1.04
CA VAL A 37 -1.85 -13.27 -0.48
C VAL A 37 -0.48 -13.87 -0.84
N GLY A 38 -0.09 -13.85 -2.12
CA GLY A 38 1.22 -14.36 -2.53
C GLY A 38 2.40 -13.57 -1.96
N LEU A 39 2.24 -12.25 -1.77
CA LEU A 39 3.25 -11.43 -1.07
C LEU A 39 3.40 -11.84 0.40
N ALA A 40 2.30 -12.12 1.10
CA ALA A 40 2.34 -12.57 2.49
C ALA A 40 3.06 -13.92 2.64
N GLU A 41 2.89 -14.82 1.68
CA GLU A 41 3.58 -16.13 1.67
C GLU A 41 5.10 -15.96 1.61
N VAL A 42 5.62 -15.11 0.71
CA VAL A 42 7.08 -14.95 0.54
C VAL A 42 7.71 -14.02 1.58
N SER A 43 6.94 -13.09 2.14
CA SER A 43 7.43 -12.16 3.16
C SER A 43 7.35 -12.73 4.57
N HIS A 44 6.56 -13.79 4.77
CA HIS A 44 6.22 -14.37 6.08
C HIS A 44 5.55 -13.36 7.05
N LEU A 45 4.97 -12.29 6.53
CA LEU A 45 4.22 -11.33 7.32
C LEU A 45 2.79 -11.81 7.58
N PRO A 46 2.15 -11.39 8.69
CA PRO A 46 0.74 -11.65 8.94
C PRO A 46 -0.14 -11.25 7.76
N ASN A 47 -0.95 -12.19 7.27
CA ASN A 47 -1.78 -12.04 6.09
C ASN A 47 -3.20 -11.59 6.45
N PHE A 48 -3.58 -10.41 6.01
CA PHE A 48 -4.95 -9.89 6.01
C PHE A 48 -5.52 -9.74 4.59
N ALA A 49 -4.70 -10.01 3.56
CA ALA A 49 -5.12 -10.00 2.17
C ALA A 49 -6.09 -11.16 1.86
N HIS A 50 -6.93 -10.98 0.85
CA HIS A 50 -7.88 -11.99 0.42
C HIS A 50 -8.11 -11.90 -1.09
N ILE A 51 -8.42 -13.02 -1.72
CA ILE A 51 -8.72 -13.06 -3.17
C ILE A 51 -9.92 -12.17 -3.52
N SER A 52 -9.92 -11.64 -4.74
CA SER A 52 -11.01 -10.83 -5.29
C SER A 52 -11.38 -9.60 -4.46
N VAL A 53 -10.39 -8.97 -3.83
CA VAL A 53 -10.55 -7.66 -3.19
C VAL A 53 -10.27 -6.57 -4.21
N HIS A 54 -11.13 -5.56 -4.24
CA HIS A 54 -11.01 -4.37 -5.06
C HIS A 54 -10.79 -3.15 -4.17
N ILE A 55 -10.23 -2.09 -4.73
CA ILE A 55 -10.21 -0.76 -4.09
C ILE A 55 -11.65 -0.33 -3.82
N ARG A 56 -12.52 -0.55 -4.80
CA ARG A 56 -13.95 -0.29 -4.66
C ARG A 56 -14.63 -1.35 -3.81
N GLY A 57 -15.47 -0.91 -2.89
CA GLY A 57 -16.30 -1.76 -2.07
C GLY A 57 -15.80 -1.98 -0.65
N PRO A 58 -16.52 -2.76 0.15
CA PRO A 58 -16.32 -2.81 1.60
C PRO A 58 -15.12 -3.66 2.03
N LYS A 59 -14.65 -4.62 1.20
CA LYS A 59 -13.66 -5.63 1.62
C LYS A 59 -12.31 -5.02 1.98
N ALA A 60 -11.81 -4.04 1.20
CA ALA A 60 -10.54 -3.36 1.51
C ALA A 60 -10.61 -2.60 2.84
N LEU A 61 -11.70 -1.86 3.07
CA LEU A 61 -11.95 -1.17 4.34
C LEU A 61 -12.08 -2.15 5.52
N GLU A 62 -12.72 -3.31 5.30
CA GLU A 62 -12.84 -4.36 6.30
C GLU A 62 -11.47 -4.91 6.71
N GLN A 63 -10.56 -5.14 5.77
CA GLN A 63 -9.19 -5.56 6.07
C GLN A 63 -8.50 -4.54 6.99
N ILE A 64 -8.61 -3.24 6.69
CA ILE A 64 -8.02 -2.19 7.53
C ILE A 64 -8.66 -2.15 8.91
N ARG A 65 -10.00 -2.26 9.01
CA ARG A 65 -10.68 -2.27 10.31
C ARG A 65 -10.23 -3.42 11.21
N ARG A 66 -10.00 -4.61 10.63
CA ARG A 66 -9.56 -5.81 11.35
C ARG A 66 -8.06 -5.81 11.69
N ALA A 67 -7.25 -5.08 10.95
CA ALA A 67 -5.82 -4.98 11.18
C ALA A 67 -5.50 -4.25 12.51
N PRO A 68 -4.38 -4.56 13.17
CA PRO A 68 -3.93 -3.82 14.36
C PRO A 68 -3.65 -2.34 14.02
N ALA A 69 -3.74 -1.47 15.02
CA ALA A 69 -3.32 -0.08 14.90
C ALA A 69 -1.78 0.07 15.01
N GLY A 70 -1.23 1.16 14.49
CA GLY A 70 0.18 1.50 14.63
C GLY A 70 1.17 0.63 13.84
N VAL A 71 0.68 -0.18 12.90
CA VAL A 71 1.50 -1.11 12.11
C VAL A 71 1.94 -0.50 10.78
N THR A 72 2.99 -1.08 10.17
CA THR A 72 3.30 -0.86 8.75
C THR A 72 2.48 -1.84 7.92
N ALA A 73 1.63 -1.34 7.02
CA ALA A 73 0.82 -2.16 6.14
C ALA A 73 1.32 -2.10 4.69
N TYR A 74 1.73 -3.24 4.16
CA TYR A 74 1.99 -3.43 2.74
C TYR A 74 0.67 -3.72 2.04
N VAL A 75 0.19 -2.76 1.27
CA VAL A 75 -1.12 -2.80 0.60
C VAL A 75 -0.94 -3.17 -0.86
N VAL A 76 -1.52 -4.28 -1.30
CA VAL A 76 -1.50 -4.74 -2.69
C VAL A 76 -2.92 -4.69 -3.23
N LEU A 77 -3.29 -3.59 -3.88
CA LEU A 77 -4.64 -3.36 -4.40
C LEU A 77 -4.60 -2.64 -5.76
N GLY A 78 -5.59 -2.91 -6.57
CA GLY A 78 -5.81 -2.26 -7.87
C GLY A 78 -5.77 -3.21 -9.06
N THR A 79 -5.12 -4.37 -8.92
CA THR A 79 -5.03 -5.34 -10.03
C THR A 79 -6.41 -5.86 -10.45
N ASN A 80 -7.29 -6.14 -9.50
CA ASN A 80 -8.65 -6.57 -9.79
C ASN A 80 -9.52 -5.44 -10.37
N ASP A 81 -9.26 -4.18 -9.96
CA ASP A 81 -9.97 -3.01 -10.51
C ASP A 81 -9.65 -2.81 -11.98
N ALA A 82 -8.43 -3.14 -12.43
CA ALA A 82 -8.02 -3.08 -13.83
C ALA A 82 -8.78 -4.07 -14.74
N ASN A 83 -9.44 -5.10 -14.20
CA ASN A 83 -10.34 -5.99 -14.95
C ASN A 83 -11.69 -5.33 -15.27
N GLY A 84 -12.03 -4.24 -14.60
CA GLY A 84 -13.31 -3.53 -14.76
C GLY A 84 -13.13 -2.05 -15.09
N SER A 85 -13.98 -1.22 -14.53
CA SER A 85 -13.88 0.24 -14.65
C SER A 85 -13.03 0.79 -13.49
N ILE A 86 -12.05 1.62 -13.83
CA ILE A 86 -11.26 2.39 -12.86
C ILE A 86 -11.84 3.79 -12.59
N ALA A 87 -12.95 4.14 -13.23
CA ALA A 87 -13.62 5.41 -13.00
C ALA A 87 -14.11 5.51 -11.56
N HIS A 88 -14.03 6.72 -10.99
CA HIS A 88 -14.55 7.03 -9.65
C HIS A 88 -13.92 6.24 -8.48
N LEU A 89 -12.65 5.81 -8.62
CA LEU A 89 -11.93 5.16 -7.53
C LEU A 89 -11.42 6.14 -6.48
N ASP A 90 -11.33 7.44 -6.79
CA ASP A 90 -10.75 8.45 -5.90
C ASP A 90 -11.35 8.43 -4.50
N LYS A 91 -12.70 8.41 -4.42
CA LYS A 91 -13.37 8.35 -3.12
C LYS A 91 -13.04 7.06 -2.35
N SER A 92 -13.00 5.93 -3.02
CA SER A 92 -12.68 4.65 -2.36
C SER A 92 -11.23 4.61 -1.88
N ILE A 93 -10.30 5.22 -2.63
CA ILE A 93 -8.91 5.37 -2.21
C ILE A 93 -8.86 6.28 -0.96
N ASP A 94 -9.54 7.42 -0.97
CA ASP A 94 -9.58 8.32 0.18
C ASP A 94 -10.18 7.65 1.42
N ASP A 95 -11.28 6.91 1.28
CA ASP A 95 -11.88 6.16 2.39
C ASP A 95 -10.90 5.14 3.00
N ILE A 96 -10.08 4.48 2.17
CA ILE A 96 -9.01 3.56 2.61
C ILE A 96 -7.93 4.32 3.38
N LEU A 97 -7.46 5.45 2.83
CA LEU A 97 -6.42 6.26 3.45
C LEU A 97 -6.87 6.83 4.80
N ASP A 98 -8.09 7.37 4.86
CA ASP A 98 -8.68 7.92 6.08
C ASP A 98 -8.86 6.84 7.17
N ALA A 99 -9.24 5.63 6.78
CA ALA A 99 -9.36 4.51 7.71
C ALA A 99 -8.00 4.08 8.26
N ALA A 100 -6.96 4.06 7.43
CA ALA A 100 -5.60 3.73 7.83
C ALA A 100 -4.99 4.82 8.74
N GLU A 101 -5.22 6.10 8.41
CA GLU A 101 -4.78 7.24 9.22
C GLU A 101 -5.39 7.22 10.62
N LYS A 102 -6.70 6.96 10.75
CA LYS A 102 -7.40 6.81 12.04
C LYS A 102 -6.80 5.68 12.91
N LYS A 103 -6.15 4.71 12.30
CA LYS A 103 -5.45 3.62 12.98
C LYS A 103 -3.94 3.87 13.12
N HIS A 104 -3.45 5.04 12.75
CA HIS A 104 -2.03 5.39 12.77
C HIS A 104 -1.16 4.37 12.01
N MET A 105 -1.66 3.85 10.91
CA MET A 105 -0.94 2.88 10.08
C MET A 105 0.00 3.61 9.12
N ARG A 106 1.21 3.08 8.97
CA ARG A 106 2.12 3.48 7.91
C ARG A 106 1.81 2.64 6.67
N LEU A 107 1.43 3.27 5.56
CA LEU A 107 1.10 2.55 4.33
C LEU A 107 2.28 2.50 3.36
N VAL A 108 2.53 1.30 2.83
CA VAL A 108 3.40 1.02 1.69
C VAL A 108 2.50 0.41 0.62
N TRP A 109 2.06 1.21 -0.34
CA TRP A 109 1.13 0.76 -1.38
C TRP A 109 1.89 0.27 -2.60
N ILE A 110 1.76 -0.99 -2.90
CA ILE A 110 2.35 -1.65 -4.05
C ILE A 110 1.34 -1.55 -5.19
N GLY A 111 1.72 -0.83 -6.24
CA GLY A 111 0.87 -0.54 -7.39
C GLY A 111 0.56 -1.76 -8.24
N PRO A 112 -0.48 -1.69 -9.08
CA PRO A 112 -0.84 -2.76 -9.97
C PRO A 112 0.29 -3.01 -10.98
N PRO A 113 0.74 -4.27 -11.15
CA PRO A 113 1.82 -4.62 -12.05
C PRO A 113 1.37 -4.59 -13.52
N CYS A 114 2.31 -4.78 -14.45
CA CYS A 114 1.95 -5.22 -15.79
C CYS A 114 1.25 -6.58 -15.72
N VAL A 115 0.19 -6.71 -16.46
CA VAL A 115 -0.69 -7.89 -16.48
C VAL A 115 -1.00 -8.28 -17.93
N LYS A 116 -1.83 -9.30 -18.12
CA LYS A 116 -2.29 -9.71 -19.44
C LYS A 116 -2.86 -8.52 -20.25
N PRO A 117 -2.72 -8.54 -21.60
CA PRO A 117 -3.02 -7.37 -22.44
C PRO A 117 -4.42 -6.79 -22.26
N SER A 118 -5.44 -7.63 -22.02
CA SER A 118 -6.82 -7.17 -21.84
C SER A 118 -7.05 -6.26 -20.61
N TRP A 119 -6.17 -6.33 -19.61
CA TRP A 119 -6.23 -5.50 -18.40
C TRP A 119 -5.14 -4.43 -18.35
N ASP A 120 -4.07 -4.59 -19.15
CA ASP A 120 -2.83 -3.82 -18.97
C ASP A 120 -2.99 -2.32 -19.17
N THR A 121 -3.85 -1.88 -20.08
CA THR A 121 -4.11 -0.44 -20.29
C THR A 121 -4.68 0.18 -19.02
N ARG A 122 -5.74 -0.42 -18.45
CA ARG A 122 -6.36 0.10 -17.22
C ARG A 122 -5.45 -0.06 -15.99
N SER A 123 -4.65 -1.13 -15.94
CA SER A 123 -3.63 -1.29 -14.92
C SER A 123 -2.61 -0.15 -14.94
N ARG A 124 -2.19 0.29 -16.13
CA ARG A 124 -1.28 1.42 -16.31
C ARG A 124 -1.90 2.75 -15.93
N GLU A 125 -3.14 2.98 -16.33
CA GLU A 125 -3.87 4.20 -15.98
C GLU A 125 -4.06 4.30 -14.46
N LEU A 126 -4.43 3.20 -13.82
CA LEU A 126 -4.58 3.13 -12.36
C LEU A 126 -3.23 3.30 -11.64
N ASP A 127 -2.15 2.70 -12.14
CA ASP A 127 -0.79 2.91 -11.62
C ASP A 127 -0.42 4.40 -11.62
N GLY A 128 -0.67 5.10 -12.73
CA GLY A 128 -0.45 6.55 -12.84
C GLY A 128 -1.29 7.36 -11.86
N MET A 129 -2.57 7.02 -11.68
CA MET A 129 -3.46 7.68 -10.72
C MET A 129 -2.97 7.50 -9.28
N LEU A 130 -2.61 6.28 -8.89
CA LEU A 130 -2.10 5.97 -7.56
C LEU A 130 -0.75 6.66 -7.30
N ALA A 131 0.16 6.65 -8.27
CA ALA A 131 1.46 7.29 -8.19
C ALA A 131 1.36 8.82 -7.98
N ALA A 132 0.35 9.46 -8.58
CA ALA A 132 0.11 10.88 -8.41
C ALA A 132 -0.55 11.21 -7.04
N LYS A 133 -1.47 10.37 -6.58
CA LYS A 133 -2.32 10.66 -5.40
C LYS A 133 -1.66 10.25 -4.07
N LEU A 134 -1.08 9.06 -4.00
CA LEU A 134 -0.69 8.45 -2.72
C LEU A 134 0.46 9.17 -2.00
N PRO A 135 1.53 9.64 -2.69
CA PRO A 135 2.61 10.35 -2.00
C PRO A 135 2.17 11.65 -1.34
N ALA A 136 1.19 12.37 -1.91
CA ALA A 136 0.62 13.58 -1.32
C ALA A 136 -0.13 13.32 0.01
N ARG A 137 -0.48 12.07 0.29
CA ARG A 137 -1.11 11.60 1.53
C ARG A 137 -0.13 10.86 2.46
N GLY A 138 1.19 11.02 2.25
CA GLY A 138 2.23 10.41 3.07
C GLY A 138 2.38 8.89 2.89
N VAL A 139 1.80 8.32 1.85
CA VAL A 139 1.89 6.89 1.53
C VAL A 139 3.13 6.63 0.68
N ILE A 140 3.90 5.62 1.03
CA ILE A 140 5.01 5.15 0.20
C ILE A 140 4.42 4.37 -0.97
N TYR A 141 4.54 4.91 -2.17
CA TYR A 141 4.08 4.24 -3.39
C TYR A 141 5.21 3.43 -4.03
N VAL A 142 4.95 2.15 -4.32
CA VAL A 142 5.89 1.22 -4.94
C VAL A 142 5.41 0.88 -6.35
N PRO A 143 5.92 1.53 -7.40
CA PRO A 143 5.52 1.23 -8.77
C PRO A 143 6.01 -0.16 -9.17
N MET A 144 5.14 -1.01 -9.76
CA MET A 144 5.47 -2.38 -10.18
C MET A 144 5.53 -2.54 -11.70
N ARG A 145 5.56 -1.44 -12.44
CA ARG A 145 5.55 -1.46 -13.92
C ARG A 145 6.93 -1.17 -14.54
N ASP A 146 8.01 -1.48 -13.83
CA ASP A 146 9.35 -1.36 -14.42
C ASP A 146 9.61 -2.45 -15.47
N ARG A 147 10.50 -2.13 -16.42
CA ARG A 147 10.81 -3.02 -17.54
C ARG A 147 11.33 -4.38 -17.08
N ALA A 148 12.15 -4.41 -16.05
CA ALA A 148 12.72 -5.66 -15.55
C ALA A 148 11.62 -6.60 -15.06
N PHE A 149 10.64 -6.08 -14.31
CA PHE A 149 9.50 -6.87 -13.84
C PHE A 149 8.61 -7.34 -15.00
N CYS A 150 8.25 -6.42 -15.92
CA CYS A 150 7.33 -6.72 -17.01
C CYS A 150 7.85 -7.74 -18.03
N THR A 151 9.19 -7.86 -18.20
CA THR A 151 9.79 -8.70 -19.25
C THR A 151 10.42 -9.98 -18.74
N ALA A 152 10.59 -10.16 -17.45
CA ALA A 152 11.36 -11.26 -16.86
C ALA A 152 10.62 -12.61 -16.78
N GLY A 153 9.43 -12.75 -17.35
CA GLY A 153 8.64 -13.99 -17.30
C GLY A 153 8.24 -14.39 -15.87
N LEU A 154 7.98 -13.40 -15.02
CA LEU A 154 7.66 -13.57 -13.60
C LEU A 154 6.19 -13.92 -13.34
N HIS A 155 5.35 -13.86 -14.37
CA HIS A 155 3.92 -14.16 -14.27
C HIS A 155 3.62 -15.65 -14.48
N GLU A 156 2.54 -16.10 -13.86
CA GLU A 156 1.92 -17.37 -14.16
C GLU A 156 1.25 -17.32 -15.56
N PRO A 157 0.85 -18.49 -16.13
CA PRO A 157 0.22 -18.52 -17.45
C PRO A 157 -1.05 -17.69 -17.60
N ASP A 158 -1.74 -17.36 -16.49
CA ASP A 158 -2.93 -16.50 -16.50
C ASP A 158 -2.60 -15.02 -16.80
N GLY A 159 -1.32 -14.65 -16.74
CA GLY A 159 -0.82 -13.31 -16.98
C GLY A 159 -1.22 -12.27 -15.94
N VAL A 160 -1.64 -12.71 -14.75
CA VAL A 160 -2.04 -11.86 -13.62
C VAL A 160 -1.27 -12.22 -12.36
N HIS A 161 -1.34 -13.47 -11.94
CA HIS A 161 -0.61 -13.95 -10.77
C HIS A 161 0.88 -14.08 -11.07
N LEU A 162 1.67 -14.08 -10.00
CA LEU A 162 3.12 -14.14 -10.12
C LEU A 162 3.63 -15.53 -9.70
N LYS A 163 4.71 -15.96 -10.32
CA LYS A 163 5.54 -17.04 -9.82
C LYS A 163 6.24 -16.59 -8.54
N THR A 164 6.73 -17.52 -7.75
CA THR A 164 7.48 -17.23 -6.52
C THR A 164 8.56 -16.16 -6.72
N LYS A 165 9.33 -16.25 -7.82
CA LYS A 165 10.35 -15.23 -8.17
C LYS A 165 9.76 -13.83 -8.36
N GLY A 166 8.56 -13.73 -8.89
CA GLY A 166 7.84 -12.45 -9.07
C GLY A 166 7.42 -11.86 -7.73
N TYR A 167 6.88 -12.68 -6.83
CA TYR A 167 6.55 -12.22 -5.47
C TYR A 167 7.79 -11.83 -4.66
N LEU A 168 8.89 -12.58 -4.78
CA LEU A 168 10.17 -12.20 -4.14
C LEU A 168 10.69 -10.86 -4.67
N TYR A 169 10.59 -10.62 -5.99
CA TYR A 169 10.95 -9.32 -6.57
C TYR A 169 10.08 -8.18 -6.01
N MET A 170 8.76 -8.40 -5.96
CA MET A 170 7.79 -7.45 -5.41
C MET A 170 8.11 -7.12 -3.95
N TRP A 171 8.33 -8.14 -3.13
CA TRP A 171 8.68 -8.00 -1.72
C TRP A 171 9.98 -7.22 -1.52
N ASP A 172 11.03 -7.61 -2.24
CA ASP A 172 12.34 -7.00 -2.10
C ASP A 172 12.32 -5.50 -2.51
N LYS A 173 11.58 -5.17 -3.57
CA LYS A 173 11.37 -3.78 -3.98
C LYS A 173 10.58 -2.98 -2.94
N ALA A 174 9.48 -3.53 -2.46
CA ALA A 174 8.61 -2.86 -1.49
C ALA A 174 9.34 -2.60 -0.16
N ARG A 175 10.09 -3.59 0.34
CA ARG A 175 10.90 -3.46 1.55
C ARG A 175 11.96 -2.37 1.42
N ARG A 176 12.73 -2.36 0.32
CA ARG A 176 13.74 -1.31 0.09
C ARG A 176 13.12 0.08 0.05
N MET A 177 11.98 0.25 -0.61
CA MET A 177 11.31 1.56 -0.67
C MET A 177 10.74 1.97 0.69
N ALA A 178 10.25 1.02 1.49
CA ALA A 178 9.80 1.26 2.85
C ALA A 178 10.96 1.75 3.76
N ASP A 179 12.13 1.12 3.63
CA ASP A 179 13.33 1.48 4.40
C ASP A 179 13.84 2.88 4.02
N LEU A 180 13.86 3.22 2.72
CA LEU A 180 14.26 4.53 2.22
C LEU A 180 13.28 5.65 2.59
N GLY A 181 11.99 5.33 2.76
CA GLY A 181 10.96 6.29 3.16
C GLY A 181 11.06 6.77 4.61
N GLY A 182 12.01 6.25 5.39
CA GLY A 182 12.22 6.60 6.80
C GLY A 182 11.06 6.23 7.72
N PRO A 183 11.16 6.48 9.04
CA PRO A 183 10.03 6.38 9.94
C PRO A 183 8.97 7.40 9.53
N ALA A 184 7.69 7.01 9.54
CA ALA A 184 6.58 7.92 9.29
C ALA A 184 6.73 9.14 10.23
N PRO A 185 6.60 10.37 9.74
CA PRO A 185 6.55 11.51 10.63
C PRO A 185 5.36 11.29 11.57
N LEU A 186 5.63 11.21 12.85
CA LEU A 186 4.61 11.36 13.88
C LEU A 186 4.02 12.75 13.62
N THR A 187 2.79 12.82 13.17
CA THR A 187 2.08 14.07 12.90
C THR A 187 1.98 14.86 14.20
N THR A 188 2.96 15.70 14.45
CA THR A 188 2.76 16.85 15.29
C THR A 188 2.07 17.91 14.48
N ALA A 189 0.85 18.23 14.90
CA ALA A 189 0.04 19.40 14.60
C ALA A 189 0.50 20.25 13.39
N SER A 190 -0.36 20.34 12.40
CA SER A 190 -0.34 21.31 11.32
C SER A 190 0.02 22.72 11.82
N VAL A 191 1.26 23.12 11.62
CA VAL A 191 1.62 24.54 11.62
C VAL A 191 1.25 25.06 10.25
N ALA A 192 0.21 25.88 10.18
CA ALA A 192 -0.19 26.58 8.97
C ALA A 192 1.02 27.34 8.38
N PRO A 193 1.27 27.22 7.07
CA PRO A 193 2.31 28.01 6.44
C PRO A 193 1.95 29.51 6.51
N PRO A 194 2.96 30.41 6.69
CA PRO A 194 2.70 31.84 6.67
C PRO A 194 2.16 32.25 5.30
N ALA A 195 1.16 33.09 5.31
CA ALA A 195 0.53 33.66 4.13
C ALA A 195 1.59 34.29 3.21
N GLN A 196 1.77 33.72 2.02
CA GLN A 196 2.56 34.34 0.97
C GLN A 196 1.72 35.44 0.29
N GLU A 197 2.27 36.61 0.29
CA GLU A 197 1.78 37.82 -0.33
C GLU A 197 1.47 37.59 -1.81
N ALA A 198 0.25 37.93 -2.22
CA ALA A 198 -0.28 37.71 -3.56
C ALA A 198 0.48 38.56 -4.59
N THR A 199 1.31 37.97 -5.41
CA THR A 199 1.86 38.57 -6.60
C THR A 199 0.81 38.51 -7.73
N ARG A 200 0.48 39.69 -8.21
CA ARG A 200 -0.53 40.05 -9.20
C ARG A 200 -0.45 39.14 -10.47
N ALA A 201 -1.50 38.36 -10.72
CA ALA A 201 -1.62 37.54 -11.91
C ALA A 201 -1.88 38.37 -13.17
N VAL A 202 -1.13 38.09 -14.22
CA VAL A 202 -1.35 38.55 -15.59
C VAL A 202 -2.48 37.69 -16.19
N PRO A 203 -3.50 38.29 -16.87
CA PRO A 203 -4.61 37.51 -17.42
C PRO A 203 -4.19 36.70 -18.63
N ALA A 204 -4.59 35.43 -18.64
CA ALA A 204 -4.40 34.50 -19.74
C ALA A 204 -5.39 34.77 -20.90
N PRO A 205 -5.00 34.52 -22.17
CA PRO A 205 -5.86 34.67 -23.33
C PRO A 205 -6.98 33.65 -23.36
N ALA A 206 -8.15 34.05 -23.89
CA ALA A 206 -9.37 33.26 -23.97
C ALA A 206 -9.24 32.04 -24.89
N PRO A 207 -9.88 30.91 -24.55
CA PRO A 207 -9.86 29.71 -25.41
C PRO A 207 -10.78 29.85 -26.62
N ALA A 208 -10.32 29.27 -27.74
CA ALA A 208 -11.07 29.17 -29.00
C ALA A 208 -12.29 28.22 -28.90
N PRO A 209 -13.34 28.43 -29.68
CA PRO A 209 -14.59 27.64 -29.60
C PRO A 209 -14.39 26.21 -30.11
N ALA A 210 -14.93 25.24 -29.33
CA ALA A 210 -14.91 23.82 -29.66
C ALA A 210 -15.92 23.47 -30.76
N ALA A 211 -15.47 22.63 -31.70
CA ALA A 211 -16.31 22.06 -32.74
C ALA A 211 -17.27 20.98 -32.18
N PRO A 212 -18.45 20.77 -32.78
CA PRO A 212 -19.44 19.85 -32.25
C PRO A 212 -19.08 18.39 -32.50
N PHE A 213 -19.14 17.59 -31.43
CA PHE A 213 -18.99 16.13 -31.49
C PHE A 213 -20.25 15.47 -32.05
N GLN A 214 -20.07 14.67 -33.10
CA GLN A 214 -21.12 13.78 -33.62
C GLN A 214 -21.17 12.52 -32.73
N THR A 215 -22.35 12.24 -32.18
CA THR A 215 -22.67 11.01 -31.46
C THR A 215 -22.85 9.86 -32.42
N ALA A 216 -21.93 8.90 -32.42
CA ALA A 216 -22.15 7.59 -33.06
C ALA A 216 -22.85 6.65 -32.07
N ALA A 217 -23.97 6.06 -32.48
CA ALA A 217 -24.76 5.10 -31.72
C ALA A 217 -23.97 3.79 -31.51
N ALA A 218 -23.98 3.28 -30.28
CA ALA A 218 -23.43 1.98 -29.94
C ALA A 218 -24.43 0.85 -30.26
N PRO A 219 -23.96 -0.31 -30.77
CA PRO A 219 -24.82 -1.48 -30.94
C PRO A 219 -25.01 -2.20 -29.59
N HIS A 220 -26.23 -2.64 -29.33
CA HIS A 220 -26.59 -3.56 -28.24
C HIS A 220 -25.88 -4.90 -28.44
N SER A 221 -25.28 -5.45 -27.42
CA SER A 221 -24.82 -6.82 -27.37
C SER A 221 -25.45 -7.57 -26.20
N ASP A 222 -25.99 -8.71 -26.57
CA ASP A 222 -26.78 -9.65 -25.81
C ASP A 222 -26.09 -10.22 -24.58
N ALA A 223 -26.94 -10.56 -23.60
CA ALA A 223 -26.59 -11.26 -22.39
C ALA A 223 -26.08 -12.68 -22.68
N ALA A 224 -24.81 -12.93 -22.52
CA ALA A 224 -24.22 -14.27 -22.48
C ALA A 224 -23.77 -14.61 -21.05
N GLY A 225 -24.24 -15.77 -20.59
CA GLY A 225 -24.22 -16.27 -19.23
C GLY A 225 -22.85 -16.22 -18.51
N TRP A 226 -22.90 -15.79 -17.28
CA TRP A 226 -21.81 -15.85 -16.34
C TRP A 226 -21.63 -17.30 -15.87
N GLN A 227 -20.55 -17.96 -16.30
CA GLN A 227 -20.09 -19.19 -15.66
C GLN A 227 -19.15 -18.80 -14.51
N GLU A 228 -19.44 -19.28 -13.33
CA GLU A 228 -18.57 -19.13 -12.16
C GLU A 228 -17.18 -19.74 -12.44
N PRO A 229 -16.08 -19.05 -12.11
CA PRO A 229 -14.74 -19.61 -12.28
C PRO A 229 -14.54 -20.77 -11.29
N LYS A 230 -14.13 -21.92 -11.81
CA LYS A 230 -13.73 -23.08 -11.02
C LYS A 230 -12.58 -22.68 -10.08
N ILE A 231 -12.80 -22.88 -8.80
CA ILE A 231 -11.80 -22.66 -7.73
C ILE A 231 -10.70 -23.72 -7.89
N TYR A 232 -9.53 -23.32 -8.36
CA TYR A 232 -8.32 -24.15 -8.30
C TYR A 232 -7.72 -24.00 -6.90
N VAL A 233 -7.99 -24.96 -6.04
CA VAL A 233 -7.25 -25.15 -4.79
C VAL A 233 -5.89 -25.74 -5.17
N LEU A 234 -4.85 -24.92 -5.22
CA LEU A 234 -3.47 -25.39 -5.34
C LEU A 234 -3.09 -26.10 -4.03
N ARG A 235 -3.19 -27.42 -4.06
CA ARG A 235 -2.70 -28.31 -3.01
C ARG A 235 -1.18 -28.39 -3.17
N VAL A 236 -0.43 -27.57 -2.43
CA VAL A 236 1.03 -27.68 -2.34
C VAL A 236 1.33 -28.99 -1.60
N LYS A 237 1.85 -29.99 -2.33
CA LYS A 237 2.47 -31.18 -1.73
C LYS A 237 3.72 -30.69 -1.00
N ARG A 238 3.71 -30.80 0.32
CA ARG A 238 4.94 -30.76 1.13
C ARG A 238 5.67 -32.08 0.89
N ASP A 239 6.71 -32.04 0.12
CA ASP A 239 7.65 -33.15 0.03
C ASP A 239 8.47 -33.19 1.31
N ALA A 240 8.02 -34.03 2.24
CA ALA A 240 8.82 -34.48 3.37
C ALA A 240 9.75 -35.58 2.87
N ALA A 241 10.92 -35.19 2.39
CA ALA A 241 11.97 -36.09 2.02
C ALA A 241 13.19 -35.96 2.94
N ALA A 242 13.45 -37.03 3.66
CA ALA A 242 14.73 -37.51 4.12
C ALA A 242 15.40 -36.83 5.33
N ALA A 243 15.03 -37.32 6.50
CA ALA A 243 15.97 -37.50 7.59
C ALA A 243 15.94 -38.98 7.98
N ARG A 244 16.74 -39.80 7.31
CA ARG A 244 17.21 -41.12 7.79
C ARG A 244 18.62 -41.39 7.23
N ASN A 245 19.49 -41.77 8.14
CA ASN A 245 20.84 -42.34 8.04
C ASN A 245 21.97 -41.29 8.15
N ASN A 246 22.64 -41.35 9.20
CA ASN A 246 23.56 -42.12 10.04
C ASN A 246 23.96 -41.28 11.26
#